data_f2471ab75a474bdcc8c58076794da211
#
_entry.id   f2471ab75a474bdcc8c58076794da211
#
_cell.length_a   1.000
_cell.length_b   1.000
_cell.length_c   1.000
_cell.angle_alpha   90.00
_cell.angle_beta   90.00
_cell.angle_gamma   90.00
#
_symmetry.space_group_name_H-M   'P 1'
#
loop_
_entity.id
_entity.type
_entity.pdbx_description
1 polymer ?
#
loop_
_entity_poly.entity_id
_entity_poly.type
_entity_poly.pdbx_seq_one_letter_code
_entity_poly.pdbx_strand_id
1 'polypeptide(L)'
;MTVTSNQMANAIRALSMDAVEHANSGHPGMPMGMADVATVLFTKVLKHDPSWPQWPNRDRFILSAGHGSMLLYSALHLSGYAQPTLDEIKSFRQLHSPCAGHPEFGEMPGIETTTGPLGQGLAMSVGMAIAERIEAARYGDLIDHRTYVIAGDGCLMEGVSQEAISLAGHLKLGKLTVLWDDNEISIDGPISLSSSEDQRARFEAAGWHVQAVDGHDQDSVLAAIEEAQKDDRPSMIACKTTIGFGAPNKAGTASSHGAPLGAEEIAGARKALDWPYGPFEIPQDIRDEWLAQAKHAAGE
;
A
#
# COMPACT_ATOMS: atom_id res chain seq x y z
N MET A 1 18.08 -8.13 -20.23
CA MET A 1 18.66 -8.01 -18.85
C MET A 1 17.57 -8.46 -17.91
N THR A 2 17.92 -9.06 -16.78
CA THR A 2 16.91 -9.45 -15.78
C THR A 2 16.39 -8.18 -15.09
N VAL A 3 15.09 -7.99 -15.05
CA VAL A 3 14.46 -6.87 -14.35
C VAL A 3 14.70 -7.01 -12.85
N THR A 4 15.09 -5.94 -12.19
CA THR A 4 15.33 -5.94 -10.74
C THR A 4 14.06 -5.57 -9.97
N SER A 5 13.96 -6.02 -8.73
CA SER A 5 12.85 -5.63 -7.84
C SER A 5 12.76 -4.11 -7.65
N ASN A 6 13.89 -3.41 -7.64
CA ASN A 6 13.93 -1.94 -7.57
C ASN A 6 13.31 -1.29 -8.83
N GLN A 7 13.55 -1.84 -10.02
CA GLN A 7 12.92 -1.34 -11.24
C GLN A 7 11.40 -1.54 -11.21
N MET A 8 10.93 -2.64 -10.63
CA MET A 8 9.50 -2.88 -10.42
C MET A 8 8.88 -1.85 -9.47
N ALA A 9 9.52 -1.56 -8.34
CA ALA A 9 9.08 -0.53 -7.41
C ALA A 9 9.12 0.88 -8.05
N ASN A 10 10.13 1.15 -8.87
CA ASN A 10 10.25 2.43 -9.57
C ASN A 10 9.15 2.64 -10.62
N ALA A 11 8.53 1.58 -11.15
CA ALA A 11 7.33 1.71 -11.98
C ALA A 11 6.14 2.31 -11.19
N ILE A 12 5.92 1.87 -9.94
CA ILE A 12 4.92 2.47 -9.05
C ILE A 12 5.25 3.95 -8.77
N ARG A 13 6.52 4.26 -8.46
CA ARG A 13 6.98 5.63 -8.20
C ARG A 13 6.74 6.55 -9.39
N ALA A 14 7.12 6.06 -10.58
CA ALA A 14 6.96 6.82 -11.82
C ALA A 14 5.48 7.12 -12.12
N LEU A 15 4.61 6.10 -12.13
CA LEU A 15 3.18 6.30 -12.35
C LEU A 15 2.56 7.25 -11.32
N SER A 16 2.97 7.14 -10.05
CA SER A 16 2.42 7.96 -8.97
C SER A 16 2.81 9.43 -9.10
N MET A 17 4.10 9.73 -9.32
CA MET A 17 4.52 11.12 -9.47
C MET A 17 3.96 11.74 -10.77
N ASP A 18 3.88 10.97 -11.86
CA ASP A 18 3.37 11.46 -13.13
C ASP A 18 1.86 11.77 -13.07
N ALA A 19 1.07 10.89 -12.45
CA ALA A 19 -0.37 11.08 -12.33
C ALA A 19 -0.70 12.29 -11.45
N VAL A 20 -0.01 12.46 -10.31
CA VAL A 20 -0.20 13.59 -9.41
C VAL A 20 0.21 14.91 -10.08
N GLU A 21 1.34 14.93 -10.80
CA GLU A 21 1.79 16.10 -11.54
C GLU A 21 0.82 16.46 -12.66
N HIS A 22 0.38 15.48 -13.45
CA HIS A 22 -0.57 15.69 -14.54
C HIS A 22 -1.92 16.22 -14.05
N ALA A 23 -2.40 15.71 -12.92
CA ALA A 23 -3.64 16.18 -12.28
C ALA A 23 -3.46 17.54 -11.57
N ASN A 24 -2.23 18.00 -11.39
CA ASN A 24 -1.85 19.15 -10.56
C ASN A 24 -2.49 19.08 -9.15
N SER A 25 -2.71 17.87 -8.65
CA SER A 25 -3.36 17.60 -7.36
C SER A 25 -3.12 16.16 -6.93
N GLY A 26 -2.87 15.91 -5.66
CA GLY A 26 -2.74 14.56 -5.11
C GLY A 26 -1.59 14.42 -4.13
N HIS A 27 -1.32 13.17 -3.76
CA HIS A 27 -0.37 12.83 -2.70
C HIS A 27 0.69 11.85 -3.25
N PRO A 28 1.83 12.33 -3.76
CA PRO A 28 2.85 11.46 -4.35
C PRO A 28 3.76 10.82 -3.31
N GLY A 29 3.88 11.43 -2.12
CA GLY A 29 4.92 11.10 -1.15
C GLY A 29 4.83 9.68 -0.60
N MET A 30 3.67 9.27 -0.08
CA MET A 30 3.46 7.93 0.44
C MET A 30 3.57 6.85 -0.66
N PRO A 31 2.96 6.99 -1.83
CA PRO A 31 3.16 6.05 -2.93
C PRO A 31 4.63 5.83 -3.31
N MET A 32 5.43 6.90 -3.32
CA MET A 32 6.85 6.79 -3.62
C MET A 32 7.64 6.11 -2.49
N GLY A 33 7.28 6.39 -1.23
CA GLY A 33 7.89 5.77 -0.05
C GLY A 33 7.59 4.28 0.07
N MET A 34 6.32 3.90 -0.07
CA MET A 34 5.84 2.54 0.12
C MET A 34 5.89 1.66 -1.14
N ALA A 35 6.49 2.12 -2.23
CA ALA A 35 6.56 1.39 -3.49
C ALA A 35 7.23 0.01 -3.36
N ASP A 36 8.30 -0.11 -2.57
CA ASP A 36 8.99 -1.39 -2.32
C ASP A 36 8.08 -2.37 -1.58
N VAL A 37 7.42 -1.91 -0.52
CA VAL A 37 6.47 -2.70 0.28
C VAL A 37 5.30 -3.18 -0.59
N ALA A 38 4.71 -2.29 -1.39
CA ALA A 38 3.63 -2.64 -2.30
C ALA A 38 4.08 -3.63 -3.38
N THR A 39 5.30 -3.49 -3.91
CA THR A 39 5.88 -4.43 -4.87
C THR A 39 5.96 -5.84 -4.25
N VAL A 40 6.51 -5.97 -3.05
CA VAL A 40 6.57 -7.26 -2.34
C VAL A 40 5.18 -7.84 -2.13
N LEU A 41 4.22 -7.03 -1.66
CA LEU A 41 2.86 -7.50 -1.43
C LEU A 41 2.22 -8.06 -2.69
N PHE A 42 2.21 -7.30 -3.78
CA PHE A 42 1.47 -7.65 -4.99
C PHE A 42 2.16 -8.71 -5.86
N THR A 43 3.47 -8.93 -5.68
CA THR A 43 4.22 -9.87 -6.52
C THR A 43 4.65 -11.15 -5.82
N LYS A 44 4.72 -11.15 -4.47
CA LYS A 44 5.25 -12.31 -3.72
C LYS A 44 4.33 -12.82 -2.62
N VAL A 45 3.33 -12.03 -2.18
CA VAL A 45 2.56 -12.32 -0.96
C VAL A 45 1.08 -12.51 -1.23
N LEU A 46 0.43 -11.52 -1.85
CA LEU A 46 -1.03 -11.51 -2.01
C LEU A 46 -1.51 -12.66 -2.89
N LYS A 47 -2.39 -13.45 -2.34
CA LYS A 47 -3.17 -14.45 -3.07
C LYS A 47 -4.33 -13.75 -3.77
N HIS A 48 -4.14 -13.38 -5.03
CA HIS A 48 -5.13 -12.66 -5.83
C HIS A 48 -5.09 -13.14 -7.30
N ASP A 49 -6.20 -12.97 -7.99
CA ASP A 49 -6.29 -13.27 -9.43
C ASP A 49 -6.89 -12.07 -10.16
N PRO A 50 -6.07 -11.31 -10.92
CA PRO A 50 -6.57 -10.18 -11.71
C PRO A 50 -7.64 -10.53 -12.73
N SER A 51 -7.69 -11.79 -13.21
CA SER A 51 -8.72 -12.28 -14.14
C SER A 51 -10.04 -12.65 -13.44
N TRP A 52 -9.98 -12.91 -12.13
CA TRP A 52 -11.14 -13.17 -11.28
C TRP A 52 -11.10 -12.34 -9.98
N PRO A 53 -11.24 -11.01 -10.07
CA PRO A 53 -11.08 -10.10 -8.93
C PRO A 53 -12.14 -10.28 -7.84
N GLN A 54 -13.19 -11.04 -8.10
CA GLN A 54 -14.24 -11.39 -7.13
C GLN A 54 -14.04 -12.77 -6.48
N TRP A 55 -12.89 -13.42 -6.72
CA TRP A 55 -12.60 -14.72 -6.10
C TRP A 55 -12.81 -14.68 -4.58
N PRO A 56 -13.70 -15.52 -4.02
CA PRO A 56 -14.07 -15.42 -2.60
C PRO A 56 -12.90 -15.60 -1.64
N ASN A 57 -11.96 -16.51 -1.97
CA ASN A 57 -10.81 -16.81 -1.14
C ASN A 57 -9.53 -16.02 -1.51
N ARG A 58 -9.65 -14.89 -2.24
CA ARG A 58 -8.54 -13.97 -2.45
C ARG A 58 -8.17 -13.27 -1.16
N ASP A 59 -6.91 -12.91 -0.98
CA ASP A 59 -6.51 -12.01 0.09
C ASP A 59 -7.15 -10.62 -0.08
N ARG A 60 -7.30 -9.90 1.03
CA ARG A 60 -7.83 -8.53 1.05
C ARG A 60 -6.67 -7.55 1.25
N PHE A 61 -6.57 -6.60 0.33
CA PHE A 61 -5.64 -5.48 0.47
C PHE A 61 -6.40 -4.19 0.72
N ILE A 62 -6.06 -3.50 1.81
CA ILE A 62 -6.69 -2.23 2.19
C ILE A 62 -5.64 -1.14 2.27
N LEU A 63 -5.84 -0.08 1.53
CA LEU A 63 -5.06 1.14 1.65
C LEU A 63 -5.75 2.08 2.64
N SER A 64 -5.43 1.98 3.93
CA SER A 64 -5.99 2.84 4.97
C SER A 64 -5.54 4.30 4.81
N ALA A 65 -4.30 4.52 4.36
CA ALA A 65 -3.81 5.83 3.93
C ALA A 65 -4.34 6.17 2.53
N GLY A 66 -5.68 6.29 2.41
CA GLY A 66 -6.38 6.38 1.12
C GLY A 66 -5.98 7.58 0.25
N HIS A 67 -5.41 8.64 0.84
CA HIS A 67 -4.86 9.76 0.10
C HIS A 67 -3.72 9.34 -0.84
N GLY A 68 -2.98 8.28 -0.52
CA GLY A 68 -1.96 7.68 -1.40
C GLY A 68 -2.53 6.74 -2.46
N SER A 69 -3.74 6.98 -2.94
CA SER A 69 -4.49 6.12 -3.87
C SER A 69 -3.71 5.68 -5.10
N MET A 70 -2.76 6.49 -5.59
CA MET A 70 -1.91 6.13 -6.71
C MET A 70 -1.03 4.91 -6.44
N LEU A 71 -0.69 4.59 -5.18
CA LEU A 71 -0.03 3.32 -4.85
C LEU A 71 -0.88 2.12 -5.28
N LEU A 72 -2.14 2.13 -4.89
CA LEU A 72 -3.08 1.05 -5.22
C LEU A 72 -3.36 1.00 -6.73
N TYR A 73 -3.65 2.14 -7.35
CA TYR A 73 -3.95 2.17 -8.79
C TYR A 73 -2.76 1.71 -9.64
N SER A 74 -1.54 2.11 -9.28
CA SER A 74 -0.34 1.65 -9.95
C SER A 74 -0.13 0.14 -9.77
N ALA A 75 -0.30 -0.38 -8.56
CA ALA A 75 -0.15 -1.80 -8.27
C ALA A 75 -1.20 -2.65 -9.02
N LEU A 76 -2.47 -2.24 -9.04
CA LEU A 76 -3.53 -2.93 -9.79
C LEU A 76 -3.22 -2.94 -11.29
N HIS A 77 -2.84 -1.78 -11.87
CA HIS A 77 -2.46 -1.68 -13.29
C HIS A 77 -1.30 -2.61 -13.66
N LEU A 78 -0.24 -2.58 -12.87
CA LEU A 78 0.96 -3.37 -13.12
C LEU A 78 0.72 -4.87 -12.90
N SER A 79 -0.14 -5.24 -11.98
CA SER A 79 -0.53 -6.64 -11.71
C SER A 79 -1.48 -7.23 -12.77
N GLY A 80 -1.96 -6.43 -13.72
CA GLY A 80 -2.77 -6.92 -14.84
C GLY A 80 -4.27 -6.97 -14.58
N TYR A 81 -4.78 -6.25 -13.60
CA TYR A 81 -6.22 -6.00 -13.50
C TYR A 81 -6.73 -5.28 -14.75
N ALA A 82 -7.97 -5.57 -15.16
CA ALA A 82 -8.57 -4.93 -16.34
C ALA A 82 -8.68 -3.40 -16.19
N GLN A 83 -8.79 -2.94 -14.95
CA GLN A 83 -8.77 -1.53 -14.53
C GLN A 83 -7.90 -1.37 -13.28
N PRO A 84 -7.20 -0.22 -13.12
CA PRO A 84 -7.20 0.92 -14.06
C PRO A 84 -6.34 0.65 -15.30
N THR A 85 -6.80 1.12 -16.43
CA THR A 85 -5.99 1.26 -17.65
C THR A 85 -5.01 2.43 -17.50
N LEU A 86 -4.00 2.50 -18.36
CA LEU A 86 -3.07 3.64 -18.34
C LEU A 86 -3.78 4.98 -18.61
N ASP A 87 -4.81 4.99 -19.45
CA ASP A 87 -5.57 6.21 -19.74
C ASP A 87 -6.45 6.63 -18.54
N GLU A 88 -6.96 5.69 -17.78
CA GLU A 88 -7.65 5.98 -16.50
C GLU A 88 -6.66 6.52 -15.45
N ILE A 89 -5.43 6.02 -15.38
CA ILE A 89 -4.37 6.59 -14.54
C ILE A 89 -4.03 8.03 -14.96
N LYS A 90 -3.93 8.31 -16.26
CA LYS A 90 -3.73 9.68 -16.77
C LYS A 90 -4.88 10.61 -16.43
N SER A 91 -6.09 10.07 -16.23
CA SER A 91 -7.26 10.85 -15.80
C SER A 91 -7.42 10.95 -14.28
N PHE A 92 -6.39 10.60 -13.50
CA PHE A 92 -6.40 10.68 -12.04
C PHE A 92 -6.99 11.99 -11.51
N ARG A 93 -7.92 11.90 -10.56
CA ARG A 93 -8.65 13.05 -9.96
C ARG A 93 -9.45 13.90 -10.94
N GLN A 94 -9.69 13.45 -12.16
CA GLN A 94 -10.60 14.13 -13.08
C GLN A 94 -12.05 13.69 -12.81
N LEU A 95 -13.01 14.56 -13.11
CA LEU A 95 -14.43 14.23 -12.93
C LEU A 95 -14.81 12.99 -13.76
N HIS A 96 -15.48 12.04 -13.13
CA HIS A 96 -15.87 10.73 -13.69
C HIS A 96 -14.72 9.76 -13.96
N SER A 97 -13.50 10.06 -13.51
CA SER A 97 -12.43 9.08 -13.55
C SER A 97 -12.60 8.03 -12.45
N PRO A 98 -12.43 6.73 -12.73
CA PRO A 98 -12.42 5.70 -11.69
C PRO A 98 -11.18 5.80 -10.79
N CYS A 99 -10.11 6.49 -11.24
CA CYS A 99 -8.95 6.83 -10.44
C CYS A 99 -9.21 8.10 -9.60
N ALA A 100 -10.13 8.00 -8.66
CA ALA A 100 -10.48 9.07 -7.73
C ALA A 100 -9.30 9.44 -6.80
N GLY A 101 -9.36 10.61 -6.15
CA GLY A 101 -8.32 11.04 -5.22
C GLY A 101 -8.13 10.12 -4.00
N HIS A 102 -9.15 9.34 -3.69
CA HIS A 102 -9.17 8.28 -2.68
C HIS A 102 -9.87 7.05 -3.28
N PRO A 103 -9.48 5.81 -2.91
CA PRO A 103 -10.13 4.62 -3.44
C PRO A 103 -11.61 4.57 -3.07
N GLU A 104 -12.47 4.24 -4.03
CA GLU A 104 -13.92 4.10 -3.83
C GLU A 104 -14.35 2.67 -4.18
N PHE A 105 -14.95 1.98 -3.22
CA PHE A 105 -15.44 0.62 -3.42
C PHE A 105 -16.54 0.58 -4.50
N GLY A 106 -16.37 -0.31 -5.45
CA GLY A 106 -17.31 -0.48 -6.56
C GLY A 106 -16.92 0.25 -7.85
N GLU A 107 -15.99 1.21 -7.80
CA GLU A 107 -15.56 1.95 -8.99
C GLU A 107 -14.62 1.13 -9.89
N MET A 108 -13.79 0.27 -9.30
CA MET A 108 -12.98 -0.67 -10.08
C MET A 108 -12.66 -1.96 -9.31
N PRO A 109 -12.35 -3.06 -10.02
CA PRO A 109 -11.90 -4.31 -9.40
C PRO A 109 -10.63 -4.12 -8.58
N GLY A 110 -10.53 -4.82 -7.44
CA GLY A 110 -9.36 -4.75 -6.56
C GLY A 110 -9.40 -3.65 -5.50
N ILE A 111 -10.42 -2.79 -5.51
CA ILE A 111 -10.69 -1.86 -4.40
C ILE A 111 -11.63 -2.55 -3.41
N GLU A 112 -11.12 -2.91 -2.25
CA GLU A 112 -11.86 -3.67 -1.24
C GLU A 112 -12.76 -2.79 -0.35
N THR A 113 -12.44 -1.51 -0.22
CA THR A 113 -13.22 -0.57 0.60
C THR A 113 -12.94 0.88 0.21
N THR A 114 -13.91 1.75 0.48
CA THR A 114 -13.73 3.20 0.34
C THR A 114 -12.91 3.73 1.51
N THR A 115 -11.81 4.42 1.21
CA THR A 115 -10.96 5.07 2.21
C THR A 115 -10.75 6.54 1.85
N GLY A 116 -10.13 7.29 2.74
CA GLY A 116 -9.96 8.74 2.66
C GLY A 116 -10.01 9.33 4.06
N PRO A 117 -11.12 9.17 4.82
CA PRO A 117 -11.11 9.43 6.25
C PRO A 117 -10.10 8.50 6.93
N LEU A 118 -9.11 9.08 7.60
CA LEU A 118 -8.03 8.31 8.22
C LEU A 118 -8.56 7.34 9.29
N GLY A 119 -7.92 6.21 9.45
CA GLY A 119 -8.31 5.15 10.41
C GLY A 119 -9.42 4.22 9.94
N GLN A 120 -10.29 4.64 9.02
CA GLN A 120 -11.41 3.81 8.56
C GLN A 120 -10.95 2.52 7.89
N GLY A 121 -9.92 2.57 7.04
CA GLY A 121 -9.40 1.38 6.36
C GLY A 121 -8.86 0.34 7.34
N LEU A 122 -8.13 0.76 8.38
CA LEU A 122 -7.66 -0.12 9.42
C LEU A 122 -8.83 -0.74 10.21
N ALA A 123 -9.84 0.04 10.56
CA ALA A 123 -11.01 -0.47 11.27
C ALA A 123 -11.81 -1.47 10.40
N MET A 124 -12.00 -1.18 9.12
CA MET A 124 -12.66 -2.09 8.17
C MET A 124 -11.89 -3.39 7.99
N SER A 125 -10.56 -3.35 7.99
CA SER A 125 -9.72 -4.54 7.87
C SER A 125 -9.91 -5.51 9.04
N VAL A 126 -10.13 -4.99 10.24
CA VAL A 126 -10.50 -5.81 11.41
C VAL A 126 -11.84 -6.50 11.18
N GLY A 127 -12.82 -5.80 10.61
CA GLY A 127 -14.09 -6.40 10.20
C GLY A 127 -13.93 -7.52 9.16
N MET A 128 -13.06 -7.31 8.16
CA MET A 128 -12.76 -8.33 7.14
C MET A 128 -12.06 -9.56 7.73
N ALA A 129 -11.12 -9.38 8.67
CA ALA A 129 -10.48 -10.48 9.36
C ALA A 129 -11.44 -11.26 10.29
N ILE A 130 -12.43 -10.58 10.89
CA ILE A 130 -13.53 -11.25 11.62
C ILE A 130 -14.41 -12.04 10.65
N ALA A 131 -14.75 -11.46 9.50
CA ALA A 131 -15.56 -12.13 8.47
C ALA A 131 -14.87 -13.39 7.96
N GLU A 132 -13.57 -13.33 7.65
CA GLU A 132 -12.77 -14.50 7.26
C GLU A 132 -12.89 -15.62 8.30
N ARG A 133 -12.70 -15.32 9.57
CA ARG A 133 -12.80 -16.32 10.65
C ARG A 133 -14.18 -16.95 10.75
N ILE A 134 -15.24 -16.18 10.54
CA ILE A 134 -16.62 -16.67 10.54
C ILE A 134 -16.86 -17.58 9.33
N GLU A 135 -16.39 -17.16 8.16
CA GLU A 135 -16.53 -17.93 6.91
C GLU A 135 -15.71 -19.20 6.93
N ALA A 136 -14.47 -19.17 7.41
CA ALA A 136 -13.63 -20.35 7.60
C ALA A 136 -14.28 -21.37 8.56
N ALA A 137 -14.90 -20.90 9.63
CA ALA A 137 -15.64 -21.77 10.54
C ALA A 137 -16.88 -22.42 9.91
N ARG A 138 -17.46 -21.81 8.86
CA ARG A 138 -18.65 -22.33 8.15
C ARG A 138 -18.28 -23.22 6.96
N TYR A 139 -17.24 -22.86 6.23
CA TYR A 139 -16.91 -23.45 4.93
C TYR A 139 -15.59 -24.25 4.94
N GLY A 140 -14.90 -24.31 6.09
CA GLY A 140 -13.64 -25.02 6.25
C GLY A 140 -12.55 -24.49 5.33
N ASP A 141 -11.76 -25.40 4.77
CA ASP A 141 -10.59 -25.09 3.93
C ASP A 141 -10.89 -24.33 2.63
N LEU A 142 -12.17 -24.11 2.31
CA LEU A 142 -12.57 -23.28 1.16
C LEU A 142 -12.28 -21.80 1.39
N ILE A 143 -12.16 -21.37 2.65
CA ILE A 143 -11.87 -19.97 3.03
C ILE A 143 -10.63 -19.94 3.92
N ASP A 144 -9.57 -19.36 3.39
CA ASP A 144 -8.27 -19.22 4.07
C ASP A 144 -7.52 -17.98 3.58
N HIS A 145 -8.24 -16.87 3.43
CA HIS A 145 -7.61 -15.62 2.98
C HIS A 145 -7.07 -14.79 4.13
N ARG A 146 -6.09 -13.96 3.83
CA ARG A 146 -5.49 -13.00 4.76
C ARG A 146 -5.94 -11.58 4.42
N THR A 147 -5.75 -10.68 5.38
CA THR A 147 -6.03 -9.26 5.22
C THR A 147 -4.76 -8.46 5.47
N TYR A 148 -4.33 -7.67 4.49
CA TYR A 148 -3.16 -6.82 4.54
C TYR A 148 -3.56 -5.36 4.43
N VAL A 149 -2.97 -4.51 5.28
CA VAL A 149 -3.32 -3.09 5.37
C VAL A 149 -2.07 -2.25 5.29
N ILE A 150 -2.07 -1.21 4.44
CA ILE A 150 -1.08 -0.14 4.53
C ILE A 150 -1.73 1.04 5.27
N ALA A 151 -1.11 1.45 6.38
CA ALA A 151 -1.55 2.56 7.21
C ALA A 151 -0.40 3.55 7.41
N GLY A 152 -0.67 4.84 7.38
CA GLY A 152 0.29 5.88 7.74
C GLY A 152 0.12 6.34 9.19
N ASP A 153 1.01 7.20 9.65
CA ASP A 153 0.99 7.77 11.01
C ASP A 153 -0.37 8.37 11.36
N GLY A 154 -0.95 9.19 10.47
CA GLY A 154 -2.26 9.79 10.70
C GLY A 154 -3.39 8.76 10.87
N CYS A 155 -3.30 7.59 10.20
CA CYS A 155 -4.27 6.52 10.43
C CYS A 155 -4.18 5.97 11.86
N LEU A 156 -2.98 5.83 12.41
CA LEU A 156 -2.76 5.30 13.74
C LEU A 156 -3.14 6.31 14.85
N MET A 157 -3.22 7.59 14.55
CA MET A 157 -3.65 8.63 15.48
C MET A 157 -5.17 8.68 15.70
N GLU A 158 -5.95 8.09 14.80
CA GLU A 158 -7.41 8.13 14.87
C GLU A 158 -7.95 7.24 16.00
N GLY A 159 -8.97 7.72 16.74
CA GLY A 159 -9.60 6.99 17.83
C GLY A 159 -10.17 5.64 17.40
N VAL A 160 -10.81 5.60 16.21
CA VAL A 160 -11.36 4.36 15.64
C VAL A 160 -10.28 3.30 15.40
N SER A 161 -9.07 3.71 15.01
CA SER A 161 -7.94 2.79 14.87
C SER A 161 -7.55 2.17 16.19
N GLN A 162 -7.54 2.94 17.27
CA GLN A 162 -7.19 2.47 18.61
C GLN A 162 -8.20 1.46 19.14
N GLU A 163 -9.48 1.69 18.91
CA GLU A 163 -10.54 0.73 19.27
C GLU A 163 -10.40 -0.55 18.43
N ALA A 164 -10.16 -0.43 17.14
CA ALA A 164 -9.98 -1.56 16.22
C ALA A 164 -8.73 -2.39 16.55
N ILE A 165 -7.59 -1.75 16.86
CA ILE A 165 -6.35 -2.41 17.29
C ILE A 165 -6.59 -3.23 18.57
N SER A 166 -7.26 -2.64 19.58
CA SER A 166 -7.61 -3.34 20.81
C SER A 166 -8.49 -4.56 20.55
N LEU A 167 -9.52 -4.41 19.72
CA LEU A 167 -10.42 -5.51 19.35
C LEU A 167 -9.70 -6.64 18.61
N ALA A 168 -8.85 -6.31 17.65
CA ALA A 168 -8.12 -7.31 16.86
C ALA A 168 -7.15 -8.13 17.71
N GLY A 169 -6.43 -7.48 18.65
CA GLY A 169 -5.56 -8.16 19.59
C GLY A 169 -6.33 -9.06 20.55
N HIS A 170 -7.45 -8.57 21.11
CA HIS A 170 -8.33 -9.36 21.98
C HIS A 170 -8.86 -10.62 21.29
N LEU A 171 -9.29 -10.47 20.05
CA LEU A 171 -9.79 -11.59 19.23
C LEU A 171 -8.68 -12.47 18.64
N LYS A 172 -7.41 -12.08 18.73
CA LYS A 172 -6.27 -12.79 18.14
C LYS A 172 -6.50 -13.05 16.64
N LEU A 173 -6.68 -12.00 15.87
CA LEU A 173 -6.93 -12.11 14.43
C LEU A 173 -5.62 -12.35 13.64
N GLY A 174 -5.03 -13.54 13.74
CA GLY A 174 -3.71 -13.88 13.22
C GLY A 174 -3.54 -13.81 11.69
N LYS A 175 -4.64 -13.63 10.94
CA LYS A 175 -4.60 -13.42 9.49
C LYS A 175 -4.67 -11.94 9.09
N LEU A 176 -4.57 -11.02 10.05
CA LEU A 176 -4.49 -9.57 9.84
C LEU A 176 -3.06 -9.09 10.00
N THR A 177 -2.52 -8.45 8.94
CA THR A 177 -1.20 -7.82 8.97
C THR A 177 -1.32 -6.34 8.58
N VAL A 178 -0.86 -5.45 9.44
CA VAL A 178 -0.73 -4.02 9.20
C VAL A 178 0.71 -3.69 8.86
N LEU A 179 0.95 -3.10 7.69
CA LEU A 179 2.22 -2.52 7.28
C LEU A 179 2.12 -1.01 7.52
N TRP A 180 2.82 -0.54 8.53
CA TRP A 180 2.81 0.87 8.89
C TRP A 180 3.90 1.61 8.14
N ASP A 181 3.52 2.62 7.36
CA ASP A 181 4.43 3.58 6.74
C ASP A 181 5.00 4.52 7.80
N ASP A 182 6.09 4.07 8.44
CA ASP A 182 6.82 4.80 9.48
C ASP A 182 7.79 5.80 8.82
N ASN A 183 7.25 6.86 8.25
CA ASN A 183 8.03 7.92 7.59
C ASN A 183 8.21 9.18 8.42
N GLU A 184 7.55 9.29 9.59
CA GLU A 184 7.64 10.39 10.55
C GLU A 184 7.15 11.77 10.02
N ILE A 185 6.40 11.79 8.91
CA ILE A 185 5.93 13.03 8.27
C ILE A 185 4.41 13.03 8.12
N SER A 186 3.79 14.12 8.50
CA SER A 186 2.40 14.45 8.19
C SER A 186 2.32 15.56 7.14
N ILE A 187 1.08 15.97 6.78
CA ILE A 187 0.86 17.03 5.81
C ILE A 187 1.47 18.38 6.24
N ASP A 188 1.49 18.66 7.53
CA ASP A 188 1.95 19.95 8.07
C ASP A 188 3.40 19.93 8.62
N GLY A 189 4.06 18.75 8.62
CA GLY A 189 5.43 18.64 9.11
C GLY A 189 5.72 17.31 9.79
N PRO A 190 6.77 17.28 10.62
CA PRO A 190 7.13 16.09 11.39
C PRO A 190 6.01 15.65 12.33
N ILE A 191 5.83 14.34 12.49
CA ILE A 191 4.84 13.75 13.41
C ILE A 191 5.03 14.25 14.85
N SER A 192 6.26 14.53 15.25
CA SER A 192 6.57 15.07 16.60
C SER A 192 5.87 16.39 16.94
N LEU A 193 5.26 17.08 15.97
CA LEU A 193 4.42 18.25 16.21
C LEU A 193 3.08 17.89 16.87
N SER A 194 2.58 16.67 16.67
CA SER A 194 1.24 16.26 17.09
C SER A 194 1.20 14.94 17.87
N SER A 195 2.25 14.12 17.83
CA SER A 195 2.32 12.85 18.56
C SER A 195 3.71 12.60 19.11
N SER A 196 3.74 11.98 20.29
CA SER A 196 4.94 11.47 20.96
C SER A 196 4.78 10.00 21.39
N GLU A 197 3.77 9.32 20.85
CA GLU A 197 3.45 7.94 21.21
C GLU A 197 4.42 6.95 20.54
N ASP A 198 4.84 5.92 21.28
CA ASP A 198 5.48 4.75 20.72
C ASP A 198 4.40 3.79 20.19
N GLN A 199 4.16 3.85 18.88
CA GLN A 199 3.13 3.02 18.25
C GLN A 199 3.44 1.53 18.36
N ARG A 200 4.71 1.11 18.32
CA ARG A 200 5.10 -0.30 18.46
C ARG A 200 4.75 -0.83 19.83
N ALA A 201 5.14 -0.12 20.87
CA ALA A 201 4.79 -0.48 22.26
C ALA A 201 3.27 -0.50 22.47
N ARG A 202 2.52 0.37 21.80
CA ARG A 202 1.06 0.40 21.86
C ARG A 202 0.42 -0.84 21.23
N PHE A 203 0.88 -1.27 20.07
CA PHE A 203 0.43 -2.52 19.45
C PHE A 203 0.80 -3.75 20.28
N GLU A 204 2.02 -3.80 20.83
CA GLU A 204 2.44 -4.87 21.75
C GLU A 204 1.53 -4.96 22.97
N ALA A 205 1.21 -3.81 23.60
CA ALA A 205 0.31 -3.75 24.75
C ALA A 205 -1.12 -4.19 24.41
N ALA A 206 -1.55 -4.01 23.15
CA ALA A 206 -2.82 -4.52 22.64
C ALA A 206 -2.79 -6.01 22.25
N GLY A 207 -1.65 -6.70 22.42
CA GLY A 207 -1.52 -8.14 22.16
C GLY A 207 -1.17 -8.50 20.71
N TRP A 208 -0.59 -7.58 19.95
CA TRP A 208 -0.13 -7.83 18.60
C TRP A 208 1.31 -8.37 18.57
N HIS A 209 1.64 -9.10 17.52
CA HIS A 209 3.00 -9.37 17.11
C HIS A 209 3.56 -8.15 16.37
N VAL A 210 4.73 -7.65 16.78
CA VAL A 210 5.28 -6.39 16.27
C VAL A 210 6.69 -6.61 15.73
N GLN A 211 6.95 -6.08 14.55
CA GLN A 211 8.26 -6.11 13.90
C GLN A 211 8.58 -4.71 13.34
N ALA A 212 9.87 -4.47 13.07
CA ALA A 212 10.34 -3.26 12.41
C ALA A 212 11.40 -3.62 11.36
N VAL A 213 11.26 -3.04 10.17
CA VAL A 213 12.14 -3.31 9.02
C VAL A 213 12.48 -2.02 8.28
N ASP A 214 13.55 -2.05 7.50
CA ASP A 214 13.76 -1.07 6.44
C ASP A 214 12.73 -1.32 5.33
N GLY A 215 11.80 -0.39 5.13
CA GLY A 215 10.74 -0.48 4.13
C GLY A 215 11.24 -0.37 2.69
N HIS A 216 12.51 -0.01 2.48
CA HIS A 216 13.16 0.01 1.17
C HIS A 216 13.97 -1.27 0.88
N ASP A 217 14.13 -2.15 1.87
CA ASP A 217 14.71 -3.48 1.70
C ASP A 217 13.62 -4.52 1.49
N GLN A 218 13.36 -4.87 0.23
CA GLN A 218 12.29 -5.79 -0.15
C GLN A 218 12.46 -7.20 0.45
N ASP A 219 13.69 -7.67 0.66
CA ASP A 219 13.93 -8.98 1.26
C ASP A 219 13.60 -8.95 2.76
N SER A 220 13.94 -7.88 3.47
CA SER A 220 13.56 -7.68 4.87
C SER A 220 12.03 -7.56 5.04
N VAL A 221 11.35 -6.85 4.13
CA VAL A 221 9.89 -6.75 4.12
C VAL A 221 9.24 -8.12 3.92
N LEU A 222 9.71 -8.89 2.93
CA LEU A 222 9.20 -10.23 2.67
C LEU A 222 9.37 -11.15 3.89
N ALA A 223 10.58 -11.21 4.45
CA ALA A 223 10.88 -12.04 5.62
C ALA A 223 9.98 -11.68 6.83
N ALA A 224 9.73 -10.39 7.06
CA ALA A 224 8.84 -9.96 8.14
C ALA A 224 7.39 -10.36 7.90
N ILE A 225 6.91 -10.31 6.66
CA ILE A 225 5.55 -10.77 6.31
C ILE A 225 5.45 -12.30 6.50
N GLU A 226 6.43 -13.06 6.04
CA GLU A 226 6.47 -14.51 6.23
C GLU A 226 6.51 -14.92 7.71
N GLU A 227 7.18 -14.14 8.55
CA GLU A 227 7.19 -14.36 10.00
C GLU A 227 5.82 -13.99 10.62
N ALA A 228 5.22 -12.87 10.19
CA ALA A 228 3.87 -12.47 10.60
C ALA A 228 2.82 -13.53 10.27
N GLN A 229 2.98 -14.25 9.15
CA GLN A 229 2.05 -15.31 8.75
C GLN A 229 2.09 -16.57 9.65
N LYS A 230 3.12 -16.72 10.47
CA LYS A 230 3.30 -17.86 11.39
C LYS A 230 2.76 -17.56 12.80
N ASP A 231 2.52 -16.29 13.12
CA ASP A 231 2.03 -15.87 14.45
C ASP A 231 0.50 -15.93 14.52
N ASP A 232 -0.03 -16.45 15.63
CA ASP A 232 -1.48 -16.56 15.88
C ASP A 232 -2.12 -15.22 16.27
N ARG A 233 -1.31 -14.20 16.53
CA ARG A 233 -1.74 -12.83 16.84
C ARG A 233 -1.82 -12.00 15.56
N PRO A 234 -2.63 -10.95 15.51
CA PRO A 234 -2.51 -9.96 14.45
C PRO A 234 -1.10 -9.35 14.47
N SER A 235 -0.57 -9.01 13.30
CA SER A 235 0.81 -8.52 13.16
C SER A 235 0.85 -7.06 12.69
N MET A 236 1.75 -6.28 13.27
CA MET A 236 2.12 -4.96 12.78
C MET A 236 3.60 -4.95 12.41
N ILE A 237 3.89 -4.52 11.19
CA ILE A 237 5.25 -4.36 10.67
C ILE A 237 5.48 -2.87 10.46
N ALA A 238 6.32 -2.25 11.29
CA ALA A 238 6.77 -0.88 11.09
C ALA A 238 7.79 -0.85 9.93
N CYS A 239 7.37 -0.35 8.79
CA CYS A 239 8.21 -0.20 7.61
C CYS A 239 8.83 1.20 7.63
N LYS A 240 10.10 1.31 8.02
CA LYS A 240 10.79 2.58 7.99
C LYS A 240 11.01 3.00 6.55
N THR A 241 10.39 4.10 6.14
CA THR A 241 10.44 4.61 4.77
C THR A 241 10.86 6.07 4.72
N THR A 242 11.03 6.56 3.51
CA THR A 242 11.24 7.97 3.22
C THR A 242 10.10 8.47 2.35
N ILE A 243 9.24 9.35 2.86
CA ILE A 243 8.19 9.98 2.07
C ILE A 243 8.80 10.67 0.85
N GLY A 244 8.21 10.50 -0.34
CA GLY A 244 8.75 11.08 -1.57
C GLY A 244 10.10 10.50 -1.99
N PHE A 245 10.36 9.23 -1.68
CA PHE A 245 11.64 8.55 -1.97
C PHE A 245 12.07 8.76 -3.42
N GLY A 246 13.32 9.19 -3.59
CA GLY A 246 13.91 9.52 -4.89
C GLY A 246 13.83 11.00 -5.28
N ALA A 247 12.96 11.78 -4.65
CA ALA A 247 12.88 13.23 -4.91
C ALA A 247 14.11 13.94 -4.31
N PRO A 248 14.89 14.71 -5.09
CA PRO A 248 16.19 15.20 -4.62
C PRO A 248 16.14 16.20 -3.46
N ASN A 249 15.08 17.05 -3.41
CA ASN A 249 14.96 18.08 -2.40
C ASN A 249 13.72 17.92 -1.51
N LYS A 250 12.70 17.19 -1.98
CA LYS A 250 11.42 17.02 -1.28
C LYS A 250 11.30 15.72 -0.52
N ALA A 251 12.17 14.72 -0.76
CA ALA A 251 12.18 13.47 0.00
C ALA A 251 12.36 13.75 1.50
N GLY A 252 11.62 13.03 2.34
CA GLY A 252 11.66 13.17 3.80
C GLY A 252 11.03 14.47 4.32
N THR A 253 10.27 15.20 3.51
CA THR A 253 9.65 16.47 3.91
C THR A 253 8.14 16.48 3.64
N ALA A 254 7.41 17.31 4.39
CA ALA A 254 5.98 17.54 4.20
C ALA A 254 5.63 18.07 2.80
N SER A 255 6.57 18.71 2.11
CA SER A 255 6.34 19.25 0.76
C SER A 255 6.09 18.19 -0.31
N SER A 256 6.43 16.90 -0.04
CA SER A 256 6.10 15.77 -0.91
C SER A 256 4.81 15.07 -0.49
N HIS A 257 4.20 15.42 0.66
CA HIS A 257 3.05 14.70 1.19
C HIS A 257 1.81 14.85 0.30
N GLY A 258 1.33 16.06 0.12
CA GLY A 258 0.01 16.35 -0.46
C GLY A 258 0.02 17.37 -1.60
N ALA A 259 1.12 17.50 -2.33
CA ALA A 259 1.24 18.42 -3.46
C ALA A 259 2.06 17.80 -4.59
N PRO A 260 1.85 18.22 -5.85
CA PRO A 260 2.71 17.86 -6.97
C PRO A 260 4.17 18.18 -6.67
N LEU A 261 5.06 17.33 -7.16
CA LEU A 261 6.50 17.54 -6.95
C LEU A 261 7.04 18.74 -7.74
N GLY A 262 6.49 18.99 -8.93
CA GLY A 262 6.99 19.96 -9.88
C GLY A 262 8.00 19.35 -10.87
N ALA A 263 8.06 19.92 -12.07
CA ALA A 263 8.80 19.35 -13.20
C ALA A 263 10.30 19.15 -12.92
N GLU A 264 10.95 20.08 -12.23
CA GLU A 264 12.37 19.99 -11.90
C GLU A 264 12.64 18.86 -10.89
N GLU A 265 11.77 18.73 -9.89
CA GLU A 265 11.88 17.70 -8.87
C GLU A 265 11.63 16.31 -9.46
N ILE A 266 10.65 16.18 -10.36
CA ILE A 266 10.39 14.91 -11.09
C ILE A 266 11.56 14.53 -11.99
N ALA A 267 12.16 15.48 -12.71
CA ALA A 267 13.34 15.20 -13.50
C ALA A 267 14.51 14.72 -12.64
N GLY A 268 14.69 15.34 -11.47
CA GLY A 268 15.67 14.90 -10.47
C GLY A 268 15.37 13.52 -9.90
N ALA A 269 14.11 13.23 -9.58
CA ALA A 269 13.66 11.93 -9.09
C ALA A 269 13.91 10.83 -10.12
N ARG A 270 13.57 11.05 -11.40
CA ARG A 270 13.89 10.09 -12.47
C ARG A 270 15.38 9.76 -12.53
N LYS A 271 16.23 10.78 -12.41
CA LYS A 271 17.68 10.59 -12.39
C LYS A 271 18.15 9.80 -11.16
N ALA A 272 17.64 10.12 -9.98
CA ALA A 272 18.02 9.46 -8.73
C ALA A 272 17.56 7.98 -8.70
N LEU A 273 16.42 7.68 -9.33
CA LEU A 273 15.85 6.34 -9.42
C LEU A 273 16.39 5.53 -10.62
N ASP A 274 17.31 6.09 -11.41
CA ASP A 274 17.76 5.49 -12.67
C ASP A 274 16.59 5.09 -13.61
N TRP A 275 15.63 6.02 -13.74
CA TRP A 275 14.41 5.86 -14.55
C TRP A 275 14.42 6.78 -15.76
N PRO A 276 15.04 6.37 -16.88
CA PRO A 276 15.27 7.24 -18.05
C PRO A 276 14.03 7.42 -18.95
N TYR A 277 12.89 6.87 -18.55
CA TYR A 277 11.67 6.84 -19.36
C TYR A 277 10.82 8.10 -19.14
N GLY A 278 10.01 8.41 -20.17
CA GLY A 278 9.11 9.55 -20.15
C GLY A 278 7.90 9.40 -19.19
N PRO A 279 7.07 10.46 -19.07
CA PRO A 279 5.85 10.38 -18.28
C PRO A 279 4.91 9.26 -18.76
N PHE A 280 4.41 8.46 -17.81
CA PHE A 280 3.53 7.30 -18.08
C PHE A 280 4.13 6.21 -18.97
N GLU A 281 5.43 6.22 -19.19
CA GLU A 281 6.13 5.20 -19.95
C GLU A 281 6.67 4.12 -19.02
N ILE A 282 6.14 2.89 -19.16
CA ILE A 282 6.61 1.70 -18.46
C ILE A 282 7.21 0.76 -19.49
N PRO A 283 8.50 0.41 -19.37
CA PRO A 283 9.15 -0.56 -20.25
C PRO A 283 8.42 -1.90 -20.29
N GLN A 284 8.38 -2.50 -21.46
CA GLN A 284 7.64 -3.75 -21.66
C GLN A 284 8.21 -4.90 -20.81
N ASP A 285 9.52 -4.98 -20.65
CA ASP A 285 10.17 -5.99 -19.80
C ASP A 285 9.80 -5.87 -18.32
N ILE A 286 9.70 -4.64 -17.80
CA ILE A 286 9.25 -4.39 -16.42
C ILE A 286 7.77 -4.76 -16.29
N ARG A 287 6.95 -4.43 -17.26
CA ARG A 287 5.54 -4.81 -17.26
C ARG A 287 5.35 -6.32 -17.33
N ASP A 288 6.10 -7.00 -18.16
CA ASP A 288 6.05 -8.46 -18.31
C ASP A 288 6.48 -9.16 -17.01
N GLU A 289 7.49 -8.63 -16.32
CA GLU A 289 7.94 -9.15 -15.02
C GLU A 289 6.87 -8.97 -13.95
N TRP A 290 6.22 -7.81 -13.88
CA TRP A 290 5.09 -7.57 -12.97
C TRP A 290 3.98 -8.60 -13.21
N LEU A 291 3.57 -8.78 -14.46
CA LEU A 291 2.52 -9.73 -14.83
C LEU A 291 2.91 -11.18 -14.53
N ALA A 292 4.17 -11.54 -14.70
CA ALA A 292 4.66 -12.88 -14.42
C ALA A 292 4.62 -13.16 -12.91
N GLN A 293 5.11 -12.23 -12.08
CA GLN A 293 5.16 -12.41 -10.63
C GLN A 293 3.77 -12.34 -9.98
N ALA A 294 2.90 -11.44 -10.43
CA ALA A 294 1.52 -11.36 -9.93
C ALA A 294 0.70 -12.64 -10.19
N LYS A 295 0.98 -13.35 -11.30
CA LYS A 295 0.35 -14.66 -11.58
C LYS A 295 0.81 -15.76 -10.64
N HIS A 296 2.08 -15.75 -10.23
CA HIS A 296 2.59 -16.73 -9.25
C HIS A 296 1.95 -16.55 -7.87
N ALA A 297 1.66 -15.31 -7.49
CA ALA A 297 0.96 -15.03 -6.23
C ALA A 297 -0.49 -15.54 -6.21
N ALA A 298 -1.12 -15.70 -7.38
CA ALA A 298 -2.50 -16.20 -7.50
C ALA A 298 -2.68 -17.67 -7.07
N GLY A 299 -1.60 -18.42 -6.91
CA GLY A 299 -1.65 -19.86 -6.59
C GLY A 299 -2.21 -20.70 -7.73
N GLU A 300 -1.61 -21.85 -8.00
CA GLU A 300 -2.14 -22.86 -8.92
C GLU A 300 -3.48 -23.44 -8.44
#